data_600e59b62f82d454e97e9f3768d03f48
#
_entry.id   600e59b62f82d454e97e9f3768d03f48
#
_cell.length_a   1.000
_cell.length_b   1.000
_cell.length_c   1.000
_cell.angle_alpha   90.00
_cell.angle_beta   90.00
_cell.angle_gamma   90.00
#
_symmetry.space_group_name_H-M   'P 1'
#
loop_
_entity.id
_entity.type
_entity.pdbx_description
1 polymer ?
#
loop_
_entity_poly.entity_id
_entity_poly.type
_entity_poly.pdbx_seq_one_letter_code
_entity_poly.pdbx_strand_id
1 'polypeptide(L)'
;MRVSTFTQNSRIDANIQNLQREIATAQRQISTGKKADVFSGLGGGDARALIELRSELSRRDEYMNAIRTSNLRMRAMEAALTGIQDVLSSFRADLFEQGGAPSEAAAPHLQTIAKSAFSRVTDLLNTAIDGRYLFNGYDTNTKPVVDSDTVLGNFATAFGAPEGGGLANIIAAADDTYDGLTLSLIHI
;
A
#
# COMPACT_ATOMS: atom_id res chain seq x y z
N MET A 1 20.67 -61.95 53.15
CA MET A 1 21.52 -60.91 52.60
C MET A 1 21.51 -60.77 51.04
N ARG A 2 20.92 -61.67 50.26
CA ARG A 2 20.86 -61.58 48.79
C ARG A 2 19.87 -60.54 48.23
N VAL A 3 18.83 -60.17 48.94
CA VAL A 3 17.83 -59.20 48.49
C VAL A 3 18.36 -57.75 48.48
N SER A 4 19.26 -57.42 49.42
CA SER A 4 19.88 -56.09 49.50
C SER A 4 20.78 -55.78 48.30
N THR A 5 21.56 -56.73 47.80
CA THR A 5 22.50 -56.57 46.65
C THR A 5 21.72 -56.41 45.33
N PHE A 6 20.63 -57.19 45.15
CA PHE A 6 19.78 -57.06 43.98
C PHE A 6 19.12 -55.64 43.91
N THR A 7 18.57 -55.16 45.01
CA THR A 7 17.96 -53.84 45.07
C THR A 7 18.99 -52.71 44.81
N GLN A 8 20.20 -52.91 45.28
CA GLN A 8 21.29 -51.93 45.08
C GLN A 8 21.73 -51.89 43.60
N ASN A 9 21.91 -53.10 42.94
CA ASN A 9 22.22 -53.14 41.54
C ASN A 9 21.08 -52.58 40.65
N SER A 10 19.84 -52.88 40.95
CA SER A 10 18.69 -52.33 40.24
C SER A 10 18.62 -50.80 40.33
N ARG A 11 18.99 -50.21 41.47
CA ARG A 11 19.07 -48.77 41.64
C ARG A 11 20.20 -48.16 40.81
N ILE A 12 21.35 -48.83 40.75
CA ILE A 12 22.52 -48.40 39.93
C ILE A 12 22.15 -48.40 38.46
N ASP A 13 21.51 -49.49 37.98
CA ASP A 13 21.06 -49.61 36.58
C ASP A 13 20.05 -48.56 36.23
N ALA A 14 19.07 -48.28 37.10
CA ALA A 14 18.12 -47.18 36.88
C ALA A 14 18.79 -45.81 36.83
N ASN A 15 19.80 -45.56 37.66
CA ASN A 15 20.53 -44.31 37.64
C ASN A 15 21.37 -44.15 36.38
N ILE A 16 22.02 -45.23 35.90
CA ILE A 16 22.79 -45.24 34.65
C ILE A 16 21.85 -44.92 33.45
N GLN A 17 20.68 -45.57 33.38
CA GLN A 17 19.68 -45.30 32.34
C GLN A 17 19.16 -43.86 32.39
N ASN A 18 18.98 -43.30 33.58
CA ASN A 18 18.60 -41.90 33.71
C ASN A 18 19.68 -40.96 33.20
N LEU A 19 20.92 -41.20 33.60
CA LEU A 19 22.09 -40.42 33.16
C LEU A 19 22.27 -40.47 31.63
N GLN A 20 22.12 -41.64 31.04
CA GLN A 20 22.17 -41.79 29.58
C GLN A 20 21.09 -41.00 28.86
N ARG A 21 19.86 -40.95 29.40
CA ARG A 21 18.77 -40.14 28.85
C ARG A 21 19.04 -38.65 28.98
N GLU A 22 19.60 -38.22 30.09
CA GLU A 22 19.97 -36.82 30.30
C GLU A 22 21.10 -36.38 29.34
N ILE A 23 22.11 -37.21 29.19
CA ILE A 23 23.24 -36.98 28.22
C ILE A 23 22.68 -36.88 26.80
N ALA A 24 21.84 -37.83 26.36
CA ALA A 24 21.23 -37.81 25.03
C ALA A 24 20.35 -36.56 24.82
N THR A 25 19.65 -36.10 25.84
CA THR A 25 18.86 -34.87 25.81
C THR A 25 19.76 -33.64 25.70
N ALA A 26 20.81 -33.57 26.51
CA ALA A 26 21.76 -32.46 26.47
C ALA A 26 22.49 -32.39 25.13
N GLN A 27 22.94 -33.52 24.58
CA GLN A 27 23.54 -33.57 23.23
C GLN A 27 22.58 -33.05 22.14
N ARG A 28 21.30 -33.41 22.21
CA ARG A 28 20.28 -32.94 21.28
C ARG A 28 20.06 -31.43 21.43
N GLN A 29 19.97 -30.93 22.66
CA GLN A 29 19.81 -29.49 22.95
C GLN A 29 21.00 -28.70 22.42
N ILE A 30 22.23 -29.19 22.61
CA ILE A 30 23.44 -28.56 22.07
C ILE A 30 23.45 -28.57 20.55
N SER A 31 23.12 -29.70 19.94
CA SER A 31 23.10 -29.87 18.49
C SER A 31 22.03 -29.02 17.79
N THR A 32 20.87 -28.91 18.39
CA THR A 32 19.72 -28.19 17.79
C THR A 32 19.60 -26.74 18.24
N GLY A 33 20.28 -26.35 19.34
CA GLY A 33 20.09 -25.06 20.00
C GLY A 33 18.71 -24.87 20.63
N LYS A 34 17.90 -25.95 20.70
CA LYS A 34 16.52 -25.91 21.20
C LYS A 34 16.41 -26.63 22.56
N LYS A 35 15.67 -26.05 23.49
CA LYS A 35 15.40 -26.65 24.79
C LYS A 35 14.51 -27.89 24.68
N ALA A 36 13.56 -27.88 23.72
CA ALA A 36 12.68 -29.02 23.38
C ALA A 36 12.23 -28.92 21.92
N ASP A 37 11.95 -30.06 21.29
CA ASP A 37 11.46 -30.14 19.92
C ASP A 37 9.93 -29.91 19.83
N VAL A 38 9.21 -30.18 20.90
CA VAL A 38 7.76 -30.06 20.99
C VAL A 38 7.36 -29.23 22.21
N PHE A 39 6.21 -28.56 22.14
CA PHE A 39 5.70 -27.72 23.22
C PHE A 39 5.50 -28.49 24.54
N SER A 40 5.12 -29.77 24.47
CA SER A 40 4.96 -30.60 25.65
C SER A 40 6.26 -30.90 26.40
N GLY A 41 7.41 -30.71 25.76
CA GLY A 41 8.73 -30.86 26.37
C GLY A 41 9.21 -29.58 27.06
N LEU A 42 8.48 -28.48 26.94
CA LEU A 42 8.72 -27.23 27.67
C LEU A 42 7.91 -27.24 28.97
N GLY A 43 8.53 -26.79 30.07
CA GLY A 43 7.75 -26.53 31.29
C GLY A 43 6.63 -25.51 31.05
N GLY A 44 5.55 -25.57 31.82
CA GLY A 44 4.35 -24.75 31.56
C GLY A 44 4.60 -23.25 31.48
N GLY A 45 5.61 -22.72 32.20
CA GLY A 45 6.03 -21.32 32.10
C GLY A 45 6.71 -20.99 30.78
N ASP A 46 7.63 -21.84 30.34
CA ASP A 46 8.36 -21.64 29.10
C ASP A 46 7.47 -21.79 27.86
N ALA A 47 6.51 -22.72 27.89
CA ALA A 47 5.54 -22.90 26.81
C ALA A 47 4.65 -21.67 26.66
N ARG A 48 4.17 -21.10 27.78
CA ARG A 48 3.38 -19.85 27.76
C ARG A 48 4.21 -18.68 27.21
N ALA A 49 5.42 -18.48 27.71
CA ALA A 49 6.31 -17.42 27.25
C ALA A 49 6.61 -17.54 25.75
N LEU A 50 6.80 -18.76 25.25
CA LEU A 50 7.04 -19.00 23.81
C LEU A 50 5.82 -18.65 22.95
N ILE A 51 4.61 -18.98 23.40
CA ILE A 51 3.36 -18.62 22.70
C ILE A 51 3.20 -17.10 22.67
N GLU A 52 3.42 -16.44 23.81
CA GLU A 52 3.34 -14.99 23.92
C GLU A 52 4.37 -14.29 23.01
N LEU A 53 5.62 -14.76 23.01
CA LEU A 53 6.67 -14.22 22.17
C LEU A 53 6.37 -14.42 20.67
N ARG A 54 5.84 -15.58 20.27
CA ARG A 54 5.42 -15.82 18.88
C ARG A 54 4.28 -14.91 18.47
N SER A 55 3.30 -14.71 19.33
CA SER A 55 2.19 -13.78 19.09
C SER A 55 2.70 -12.36 18.91
N GLU A 56 3.66 -11.93 19.74
CA GLU A 56 4.29 -10.61 19.63
C GLU A 56 5.10 -10.47 18.34
N LEU A 57 5.87 -11.48 17.94
CA LEU A 57 6.60 -11.48 16.68
C LEU A 57 5.65 -11.40 15.48
N SER A 58 4.57 -12.21 15.47
CA SER A 58 3.56 -12.17 14.40
C SER A 58 2.94 -10.76 14.28
N ARG A 59 2.60 -10.14 15.41
CA ARG A 59 2.06 -8.77 15.43
C ARG A 59 3.06 -7.74 14.88
N ARG A 60 4.35 -7.89 15.22
CA ARG A 60 5.40 -7.02 14.68
C ARG A 60 5.57 -7.19 13.17
N ASP A 61 5.50 -8.43 12.68
CA ASP A 61 5.57 -8.70 11.24
C ASP A 61 4.37 -8.07 10.51
N GLU A 62 3.16 -8.12 11.07
CA GLU A 62 1.98 -7.45 10.53
C GLU A 62 2.16 -5.93 10.47
N TYR A 63 2.67 -5.32 11.55
CA TYR A 63 2.99 -3.88 11.56
C TYR A 63 4.06 -3.51 10.53
N MET A 64 5.12 -4.31 10.40
CA MET A 64 6.17 -4.07 9.41
C MET A 64 5.63 -4.17 7.97
N ASN A 65 4.72 -5.10 7.70
CA ASN A 65 4.07 -5.22 6.41
C ASN A 65 3.12 -4.03 6.14
N ALA A 66 2.35 -3.59 7.13
CA ALA A 66 1.50 -2.40 7.03
C ALA A 66 2.33 -1.14 6.73
N ILE A 67 3.46 -0.96 7.43
CA ILE A 67 4.40 0.15 7.21
C ILE A 67 4.99 0.09 5.78
N ARG A 68 5.42 -1.08 5.31
CA ARG A 68 5.95 -1.24 3.94
C ARG A 68 4.92 -0.87 2.88
N THR A 69 3.69 -1.34 3.04
CA THR A 69 2.58 -1.03 2.13
C THR A 69 2.26 0.47 2.14
N SER A 70 2.23 1.10 3.31
CA SER A 70 2.00 2.54 3.44
C SER A 70 3.13 3.34 2.79
N ASN A 71 4.38 2.96 3.00
CA ASN A 71 5.53 3.61 2.36
C ASN A 71 5.49 3.47 0.83
N LEU A 72 5.09 2.30 0.31
CA LEU A 72 4.93 2.11 -1.13
C LEU A 72 3.88 3.06 -1.70
N ARG A 73 2.73 3.19 -1.03
CA ARG A 73 1.67 4.12 -1.43
C ARG A 73 2.10 5.58 -1.38
N MET A 74 2.78 5.99 -0.30
CA MET A 74 3.29 7.36 -0.20
C MET A 74 4.27 7.71 -1.31
N ARG A 75 5.21 6.82 -1.62
CA ARG A 75 6.15 7.02 -2.73
C ARG A 75 5.45 7.11 -4.10
N ALA A 76 4.41 6.32 -4.31
CA ALA A 76 3.64 6.40 -5.54
C ALA A 76 2.82 7.68 -5.64
N MET A 77 2.25 8.17 -4.53
CA MET A 77 1.60 9.48 -4.47
C MET A 77 2.60 10.61 -4.76
N GLU A 78 3.79 10.56 -4.15
CA GLU A 78 4.86 11.53 -4.39
C GLU A 78 5.29 11.54 -5.87
N ALA A 79 5.48 10.36 -6.46
CA ALA A 79 5.81 10.23 -7.87
C ALA A 79 4.71 10.78 -8.79
N ALA A 80 3.45 10.51 -8.49
CA ALA A 80 2.32 11.02 -9.23
C ALA A 80 2.23 12.56 -9.12
N LEU A 81 2.39 13.12 -7.92
CA LEU A 81 2.38 14.57 -7.70
C LEU A 81 3.57 15.26 -8.42
N THR A 82 4.75 14.65 -8.37
CA THR A 82 5.91 15.15 -9.13
C THR A 82 5.62 15.12 -10.63
N GLY A 83 5.06 14.02 -11.13
CA GLY A 83 4.64 13.91 -12.53
C GLY A 83 3.62 14.98 -12.94
N ILE A 84 2.67 15.31 -12.07
CA ILE A 84 1.72 16.41 -12.31
C ILE A 84 2.44 17.76 -12.39
N GLN A 85 3.39 18.03 -11.49
CA GLN A 85 4.19 19.25 -11.53
C GLN A 85 4.99 19.36 -12.82
N ASP A 86 5.58 18.27 -13.28
CA ASP A 86 6.34 18.22 -14.53
C ASP A 86 5.44 18.49 -15.74
N VAL A 87 4.25 17.86 -15.80
CA VAL A 87 3.27 18.11 -16.87
C VAL A 87 2.84 19.57 -16.89
N LEU A 88 2.51 20.16 -15.74
CA LEU A 88 2.08 21.56 -15.65
C LEU A 88 3.22 22.52 -16.02
N SER A 89 4.45 22.22 -15.62
CA SER A 89 5.62 23.03 -15.95
C SER A 89 5.91 23.01 -17.45
N SER A 90 5.84 21.82 -18.08
CA SER A 90 5.99 21.69 -19.52
C SER A 90 4.87 22.40 -20.27
N PHE A 91 3.63 22.20 -19.87
CA PHE A 91 2.49 22.89 -20.49
C PHE A 91 2.60 24.41 -20.39
N ARG A 92 3.05 24.92 -19.23
CA ARG A 92 3.32 26.34 -19.05
C ARG A 92 4.43 26.84 -20.01
N ALA A 93 5.51 26.09 -20.15
CA ALA A 93 6.59 26.44 -21.07
C ALA A 93 6.10 26.49 -22.51
N ASP A 94 5.33 25.49 -22.95
CA ASP A 94 4.75 25.44 -24.29
C ASP A 94 3.82 26.65 -24.56
N LEU A 95 3.04 27.08 -23.56
CA LEU A 95 2.20 28.28 -23.67
C LEU A 95 3.03 29.57 -23.83
N PHE A 96 4.14 29.70 -23.10
CA PHE A 96 5.00 30.88 -23.21
C PHE A 96 5.77 30.92 -24.51
N GLU A 97 6.20 29.78 -25.04
CA GLU A 97 6.89 29.68 -26.32
C GLU A 97 6.02 30.16 -27.50
N GLN A 98 4.71 29.95 -27.41
CA GLN A 98 3.74 30.45 -28.39
C GLN A 98 3.43 31.96 -28.30
N GLY A 99 4.15 32.71 -27.46
CA GLY A 99 4.08 34.19 -27.40
C GLY A 99 2.90 34.76 -26.64
N GLY A 100 2.26 33.98 -25.78
CA GLY A 100 1.25 34.47 -24.78
C GLY A 100 -0.13 34.83 -25.34
N ALA A 101 -0.28 35.04 -26.66
CA ALA A 101 -1.56 35.22 -27.31
C ALA A 101 -1.70 34.19 -28.44
N PRO A 102 -2.61 33.21 -28.33
CA PRO A 102 -2.79 32.20 -29.37
C PRO A 102 -3.26 32.90 -30.65
N SER A 103 -2.45 32.83 -31.71
CA SER A 103 -2.93 33.15 -33.04
C SER A 103 -3.94 32.08 -33.48
N GLU A 104 -4.88 32.43 -34.33
CA GLU A 104 -5.85 31.48 -34.85
C GLU A 104 -5.19 30.25 -35.53
N ALA A 105 -4.00 30.42 -36.07
CA ALA A 105 -3.19 29.34 -36.64
C ALA A 105 -2.54 28.42 -35.60
N ALA A 106 -2.24 28.91 -34.39
CA ALA A 106 -1.64 28.13 -33.29
C ALA A 106 -2.69 27.40 -32.43
N ALA A 107 -3.95 27.81 -32.50
CA ALA A 107 -5.02 27.27 -31.66
C ALA A 107 -5.19 25.74 -31.70
N PRO A 108 -5.14 25.04 -32.88
CA PRO A 108 -5.26 23.59 -32.93
C PRO A 108 -4.09 22.86 -32.26
N HIS A 109 -2.88 23.41 -32.35
CA HIS A 109 -1.69 22.86 -31.73
C HIS A 109 -1.77 22.98 -30.19
N LEU A 110 -2.11 24.17 -29.69
CA LEU A 110 -2.31 24.41 -28.26
C LEU A 110 -3.43 23.54 -27.68
N GLN A 111 -4.52 23.33 -28.44
CA GLN A 111 -5.59 22.44 -28.02
C GLN A 111 -5.09 20.99 -27.86
N THR A 112 -4.23 20.53 -28.77
CA THR A 112 -3.66 19.18 -28.73
C THR A 112 -2.75 19.03 -27.51
N ILE A 113 -1.88 20.01 -27.25
CA ILE A 113 -1.00 20.01 -26.08
C ILE A 113 -1.83 20.03 -24.79
N ALA A 114 -2.84 20.90 -24.71
CA ALA A 114 -3.72 20.99 -23.54
C ALA A 114 -4.46 19.68 -23.28
N LYS A 115 -5.03 19.03 -24.31
CA LYS A 115 -5.66 17.71 -24.18
C LYS A 115 -4.68 16.66 -23.69
N SER A 116 -3.47 16.62 -24.24
CA SER A 116 -2.44 15.67 -23.82
C SER A 116 -2.03 15.91 -22.36
N ALA A 117 -1.81 17.16 -21.95
CA ALA A 117 -1.47 17.50 -20.58
C ALA A 117 -2.60 17.13 -19.60
N PHE A 118 -3.86 17.44 -19.98
CA PHE A 118 -5.03 17.09 -19.17
C PHE A 118 -5.19 15.58 -19.01
N SER A 119 -5.07 14.81 -20.10
CA SER A 119 -5.12 13.34 -20.04
C SER A 119 -4.05 12.78 -19.11
N ARG A 120 -2.82 13.27 -19.21
CA ARG A 120 -1.72 12.82 -18.33
C ARG A 120 -1.96 13.12 -16.86
N VAL A 121 -2.50 14.31 -16.55
CA VAL A 121 -2.85 14.67 -15.17
C VAL A 121 -3.96 13.75 -14.66
N THR A 122 -4.99 13.50 -15.46
CA THR A 122 -6.09 12.58 -15.13
C THR A 122 -5.57 11.16 -14.86
N ASP A 123 -4.66 10.65 -15.70
CA ASP A 123 -4.06 9.33 -15.51
C ASP A 123 -3.23 9.25 -14.22
N LEU A 124 -2.46 10.30 -13.92
CA LEU A 124 -1.68 10.37 -12.68
C LEU A 124 -2.58 10.42 -11.44
N LEU A 125 -3.68 11.16 -11.48
CA LEU A 125 -4.67 11.20 -10.40
C LEU A 125 -5.42 9.86 -10.26
N ASN A 126 -5.58 9.10 -11.33
CA ASN A 126 -6.20 7.78 -11.32
C ASN A 126 -5.19 6.64 -11.06
N THR A 127 -4.00 6.96 -10.55
CA THR A 127 -3.02 5.94 -10.20
C THR A 127 -3.55 5.03 -9.09
N ALA A 128 -3.43 3.71 -9.31
CA ALA A 128 -3.86 2.68 -8.35
C ALA A 128 -2.71 1.74 -8.02
N ILE A 129 -2.67 1.24 -6.77
CA ILE A 129 -1.78 0.17 -6.31
C ILE A 129 -2.65 -0.92 -5.70
N ASP A 130 -2.42 -2.16 -6.11
CA ASP A 130 -3.20 -3.33 -5.67
C ASP A 130 -4.72 -3.14 -5.84
N GLY A 131 -5.13 -2.51 -6.96
CA GLY A 131 -6.53 -2.24 -7.29
C GLY A 131 -7.18 -1.13 -6.46
N ARG A 132 -6.40 -0.37 -5.68
CA ARG A 132 -6.86 0.74 -4.85
C ARG A 132 -6.32 2.06 -5.37
N TYR A 133 -7.21 2.99 -5.66
CA TYR A 133 -6.84 4.35 -6.08
C TYR A 133 -6.19 5.12 -4.93
N LEU A 134 -5.14 5.89 -5.26
CA LEU A 134 -4.33 6.58 -4.26
C LEU A 134 -4.95 7.91 -3.80
N PHE A 135 -5.73 8.56 -4.67
CA PHE A 135 -6.22 9.94 -4.47
C PHE A 135 -7.72 10.02 -4.16
N ASN A 136 -8.40 8.88 -3.99
CA ASN A 136 -9.84 8.88 -3.71
C ASN A 136 -10.21 8.81 -2.22
N GLY A 137 -9.30 9.18 -1.33
CA GLY A 137 -9.58 9.24 0.11
C GLY A 137 -10.06 7.89 0.67
N TYR A 138 -11.29 7.87 1.23
CA TYR A 138 -11.86 6.68 1.86
C TYR A 138 -12.35 5.64 0.85
N ASP A 139 -12.91 6.07 -0.29
CA ASP A 139 -13.41 5.16 -1.34
C ASP A 139 -12.31 4.79 -2.33
N THR A 140 -11.43 3.92 -1.91
CA THR A 140 -10.28 3.51 -2.71
C THR A 140 -10.62 2.62 -3.91
N ASN A 141 -11.86 2.18 -4.08
CA ASN A 141 -12.27 1.29 -5.16
C ASN A 141 -12.85 2.05 -6.37
N THR A 142 -13.20 3.32 -6.19
CA THR A 142 -13.75 4.17 -7.24
C THR A 142 -12.67 5.07 -7.83
N LYS A 143 -12.73 5.35 -9.13
CA LYS A 143 -11.80 6.29 -9.77
C LYS A 143 -11.98 7.70 -9.20
N PRO A 144 -10.90 8.39 -8.78
CA PRO A 144 -10.97 9.76 -8.26
C PRO A 144 -11.45 10.77 -9.31
N VAL A 145 -11.03 10.59 -10.54
CA VAL A 145 -11.34 11.53 -11.64
C VAL A 145 -11.96 10.76 -12.81
N VAL A 146 -13.01 11.30 -13.39
CA VAL A 146 -13.65 10.78 -14.60
C VAL A 146 -12.65 10.82 -15.76
N ASP A 147 -12.77 9.89 -16.70
CA ASP A 147 -11.86 9.80 -17.84
C ASP A 147 -11.81 11.14 -18.62
N SER A 148 -10.61 11.54 -19.03
CA SER A 148 -10.36 12.82 -19.70
C SER A 148 -11.25 13.06 -20.94
N ASP A 149 -11.56 11.99 -21.69
CA ASP A 149 -12.42 12.11 -22.88
C ASP A 149 -13.86 12.47 -22.51
N THR A 150 -14.37 11.97 -21.39
CA THR A 150 -15.70 12.32 -20.89
C THR A 150 -15.75 13.78 -20.46
N VAL A 151 -14.74 14.26 -19.71
CA VAL A 151 -14.67 15.66 -19.28
C VAL A 151 -14.53 16.59 -20.49
N LEU A 152 -13.65 16.24 -21.45
CA LEU A 152 -13.47 17.04 -22.66
C LEU A 152 -14.72 17.02 -23.56
N GLY A 153 -15.44 15.89 -23.62
CA GLY A 153 -16.70 15.77 -24.33
C GLY A 153 -17.79 16.66 -23.71
N ASN A 154 -17.92 16.64 -22.40
CA ASN A 154 -18.84 17.51 -21.66
C ASN A 154 -18.50 19.00 -21.86
N PHE A 155 -17.20 19.32 -21.84
CA PHE A 155 -16.72 20.67 -22.10
C PHE A 155 -17.02 21.13 -23.53
N ALA A 156 -16.73 20.27 -24.53
CA ALA A 156 -17.05 20.55 -25.92
C ALA A 156 -18.56 20.73 -26.17
N THR A 157 -19.38 19.95 -25.47
CA THR A 157 -20.85 20.07 -25.56
C THR A 157 -21.31 21.37 -24.94
N ALA A 158 -20.75 21.78 -23.78
CA ALA A 158 -21.07 23.03 -23.13
C ALA A 158 -20.65 24.26 -23.97
N PHE A 159 -19.49 24.19 -24.62
CA PHE A 159 -19.01 25.25 -25.51
C PHE A 159 -19.69 25.28 -26.90
N GLY A 160 -20.10 24.11 -27.39
CA GLY A 160 -20.73 23.98 -28.70
C GLY A 160 -22.22 24.30 -28.74
N ALA A 161 -22.84 24.61 -27.59
CA ALA A 161 -24.25 25.02 -27.53
C ALA A 161 -24.44 26.45 -28.11
N PRO A 162 -25.14 26.60 -29.26
CA PRO A 162 -25.08 27.84 -30.06
C PRO A 162 -25.87 29.03 -29.48
N GLU A 163 -26.59 28.91 -28.39
CA GLU A 163 -27.40 30.02 -27.89
C GLU A 163 -27.30 30.23 -26.38
N GLY A 164 -26.66 31.30 -25.98
CA GLY A 164 -26.91 32.07 -24.76
C GLY A 164 -26.60 31.43 -23.39
N GLY A 165 -26.31 30.16 -23.33
CA GLY A 165 -26.06 29.44 -22.09
C GLY A 165 -24.57 29.11 -21.79
N GLY A 166 -23.65 29.57 -22.62
CA GLY A 166 -22.26 29.11 -22.61
C GLY A 166 -21.58 29.21 -21.25
N LEU A 167 -21.72 30.35 -20.55
CA LEU A 167 -21.07 30.53 -19.25
C LEU A 167 -21.75 29.71 -18.14
N ALA A 168 -23.12 29.65 -18.15
CA ALA A 168 -23.88 28.86 -17.18
C ALA A 168 -23.64 27.36 -17.39
N ASN A 169 -23.53 26.89 -18.64
CA ASN A 169 -23.22 25.51 -18.96
C ASN A 169 -21.76 25.14 -18.61
N ILE A 170 -20.81 26.08 -18.76
CA ILE A 170 -19.42 25.93 -18.30
C ILE A 170 -19.36 25.81 -16.78
N ILE A 171 -20.10 26.64 -16.06
CA ILE A 171 -20.18 26.60 -14.61
C ILE A 171 -20.84 25.31 -14.15
N ALA A 172 -21.92 24.85 -14.78
CA ALA A 172 -22.58 23.59 -14.45
C ALA A 172 -21.66 22.36 -14.75
N ALA A 173 -20.98 22.35 -15.89
CA ALA A 173 -20.04 21.27 -16.24
C ALA A 173 -18.80 21.29 -15.32
N ALA A 174 -18.36 22.45 -14.89
CA ALA A 174 -17.31 22.61 -13.89
C ALA A 174 -17.79 22.15 -12.50
N ASP A 175 -19.03 22.44 -12.15
CA ASP A 175 -19.66 22.06 -10.87
C ASP A 175 -19.88 20.55 -10.79
N ASP A 176 -20.37 19.89 -11.85
CA ASP A 176 -20.46 18.43 -11.93
C ASP A 176 -19.09 17.74 -11.84
N THR A 177 -18.05 18.36 -12.42
CA THR A 177 -16.67 17.84 -12.32
C THR A 177 -16.10 18.10 -10.93
N TYR A 178 -16.48 19.23 -10.31
CA TYR A 178 -16.05 19.63 -8.98
C TYR A 178 -16.73 18.84 -7.86
N ASP A 179 -18.00 18.46 -8.02
CA ASP A 179 -18.70 17.58 -7.09
C ASP A 179 -18.05 16.18 -7.01
N GLY A 180 -17.53 15.65 -8.12
CA GLY A 180 -16.75 14.42 -8.13
C GLY A 180 -15.41 14.56 -7.41
N LEU A 181 -14.80 15.75 -7.39
CA LEU A 181 -13.53 16.03 -6.71
C LEU A 181 -13.70 16.45 -5.24
N THR A 182 -14.75 17.17 -4.88
CA THR A 182 -14.94 17.71 -3.52
C THR A 182 -15.35 16.65 -2.51
N LEU A 183 -16.13 15.65 -2.89
CA LEU A 183 -16.49 14.55 -2.00
C LEU A 183 -15.29 13.70 -1.56
N SER A 184 -14.24 13.69 -2.36
CA SER A 184 -12.98 12.97 -2.07
C SER A 184 -12.02 13.76 -1.18
N LEU A 185 -11.98 15.09 -1.29
CA LEU A 185 -11.04 15.97 -0.57
C LEU A 185 -11.52 16.39 0.82
N ILE A 186 -12.81 16.39 1.08
CA ILE A 186 -13.38 16.84 2.36
C ILE A 186 -13.25 15.76 3.47
N HIS A 187 -12.92 14.53 3.12
CA HIS A 187 -12.73 13.43 4.08
C HIS A 187 -11.26 13.14 4.47
N ILE A 188 -10.33 14.01 4.13
CA ILE A 188 -8.96 13.99 4.64
C ILE A 188 -8.84 14.93 5.84
#